data_946e907f222a17fb0b1e2840d1a58867
#
_entry.id   946e907f222a17fb0b1e2840d1a58867
#
_cell.length_a   1.000
_cell.length_b   1.000
_cell.length_c   1.000
_cell.angle_alpha   90.00
_cell.angle_beta   90.00
_cell.angle_gamma   90.00
#
_symmetry.space_group_name_H-M   'P 1'
#
loop_
_entity.id
_entity.type
_entity.pdbx_description
1 polymer ?
#
loop_
_entity_poly.entity_id
_entity_poly.type
_entity_poly.pdbx_seq_one_letter_code
_entity_poly.pdbx_strand_id
1 'polypeptide(L)'
;MIYFMPKTQKDLQMTHKDKDLEKIYNDVFADATKYMDDYEVQAVAATYMAIAMRLYKTSLDDDEYKSMIQTVMDTEVKPYKGTKLH
;
A
#
# COMPACT_ATOMS: atom_id res chain seq x y z
N MET A 1 -3.60 5.13 9.93
CA MET A 1 -2.50 4.72 9.10
C MET A 1 -2.65 3.30 8.62
N ILE A 2 -2.31 3.05 7.42
CA ILE A 2 -2.49 1.76 6.84
C ILE A 2 -1.18 1.07 6.70
N TYR A 3 -0.97 0.11 7.54
CA TYR A 3 0.17 -0.75 7.37
C TYR A 3 -0.32 -2.04 6.86
N PHE A 4 0.22 -2.41 5.75
CA PHE A 4 -0.04 -3.69 5.25
C PHE A 4 1.17 -4.53 5.55
N MET A 5 1.21 -5.12 6.71
CA MET A 5 2.37 -5.82 7.16
C MET A 5 2.03 -7.24 7.51
N PRO A 6 2.77 -8.19 7.02
CA PRO A 6 2.62 -9.55 7.47
C PRO A 6 2.91 -9.63 8.93
N LYS A 7 2.17 -10.44 9.61
CA LYS A 7 2.37 -10.58 11.04
C LYS A 7 3.33 -11.68 11.33
N THR A 8 4.56 -11.47 10.93
CA THR A 8 5.58 -12.44 11.23
C THR A 8 6.49 -11.90 12.31
N GLN A 9 7.15 -12.80 12.95
CA GLN A 9 8.10 -12.45 13.98
C GLN A 9 9.19 -11.56 13.42
N LYS A 10 9.57 -11.85 12.21
CA LYS A 10 10.63 -11.12 11.56
C LYS A 10 10.29 -9.66 11.39
N ASP A 11 9.06 -9.39 11.02
CA ASP A 11 8.64 -8.01 10.80
C ASP A 11 8.66 -7.23 12.09
N LEU A 12 8.32 -7.87 13.18
CA LEU A 12 8.27 -7.19 14.46
C LEU A 12 9.63 -6.81 14.97
N GLN A 13 10.65 -7.47 14.48
CA GLN A 13 12.00 -7.21 14.95
C GLN A 13 12.71 -6.11 14.20
N MET A 14 12.09 -5.59 13.18
CA MET A 14 12.76 -4.62 12.32
C MET A 14 12.17 -3.25 12.45
N THR A 15 12.44 -2.63 13.60
CA THR A 15 11.89 -1.30 13.86
C THR A 15 12.37 -0.28 12.85
N HIS A 16 13.61 -0.42 12.36
CA HIS A 16 14.09 0.51 11.34
C HIS A 16 13.28 0.38 10.05
N LYS A 17 12.73 -0.79 9.78
CA LYS A 17 11.89 -0.96 8.61
C LYS A 17 10.52 -0.31 8.80
N ASP A 18 10.07 -0.23 10.03
CA ASP A 18 8.82 0.48 10.30
C ASP A 18 8.98 1.95 9.95
N LYS A 19 10.12 2.54 10.27
CA LYS A 19 10.38 3.93 9.92
C LYS A 19 10.50 4.11 8.42
N ASP A 20 11.11 3.13 7.75
CA ASP A 20 11.20 3.19 6.31
C ASP A 20 9.84 3.11 5.67
N LEU A 21 8.98 2.24 6.19
CA LEU A 21 7.63 2.12 5.67
C LEU A 21 6.83 3.39 5.87
N GLU A 22 7.03 4.02 7.01
CA GLU A 22 6.36 5.26 7.30
C GLU A 22 6.79 6.35 6.34
N LYS A 23 8.08 6.43 6.08
CA LYS A 23 8.60 7.40 5.15
C LYS A 23 8.08 7.16 3.74
N ILE A 24 8.11 5.90 3.31
CA ILE A 24 7.60 5.56 1.98
C ILE A 24 6.13 5.90 1.88
N TYR A 25 5.36 5.56 2.91
CA TYR A 25 3.94 5.86 2.90
C TYR A 25 3.71 7.36 2.76
N ASN A 26 4.41 8.14 3.56
CA ASN A 26 4.21 9.58 3.53
C ASN A 26 4.59 10.18 2.18
N ASP A 27 5.68 9.71 1.60
CA ASP A 27 6.13 10.21 0.31
C ASP A 27 5.16 9.84 -0.81
N VAL A 28 4.71 8.59 -0.80
CA VAL A 28 3.78 8.12 -1.83
C VAL A 28 2.43 8.79 -1.67
N PHE A 29 1.99 8.96 -0.44
CA PHE A 29 0.72 9.62 -0.20
C PHE A 29 0.76 11.08 -0.67
N ALA A 30 1.88 11.75 -0.45
CA ALA A 30 2.04 13.11 -0.93
C ALA A 30 1.96 13.17 -2.45
N ASP A 31 2.59 12.21 -3.13
CA ASP A 31 2.49 12.12 -4.58
C ASP A 31 1.07 11.86 -5.02
N ALA A 32 0.39 10.94 -4.34
CA ALA A 32 -0.98 10.60 -4.71
C ALA A 32 -1.90 11.81 -4.59
N THR A 33 -1.72 12.61 -3.55
CA THR A 33 -2.58 13.78 -3.36
C THR A 33 -2.38 14.82 -4.44
N LYS A 34 -1.16 14.92 -4.98
CA LYS A 34 -0.93 15.83 -6.10
C LYS A 34 -1.74 15.42 -7.32
N TYR A 35 -1.80 14.12 -7.60
CA TYR A 35 -2.56 13.65 -8.74
C TYR A 35 -4.05 13.81 -8.52
N MET A 36 -4.50 13.72 -7.28
CA MET A 36 -5.91 13.82 -6.99
C MET A 36 -6.45 15.25 -7.16
N ASP A 37 -5.57 16.22 -7.30
CA ASP A 37 -6.01 17.57 -7.65
C ASP A 37 -6.51 17.64 -9.10
N ASP A 38 -5.95 16.83 -9.97
CA ASP A 38 -6.23 16.91 -11.40
C ASP A 38 -6.97 15.69 -11.94
N TYR A 39 -6.95 14.58 -11.22
CA TYR A 39 -7.50 13.33 -11.71
C TYR A 39 -8.42 12.73 -10.68
N GLU A 40 -9.29 11.85 -11.12
CA GLU A 40 -10.20 11.18 -10.21
C GLU A 40 -9.45 10.28 -9.27
N VAL A 41 -9.89 10.24 -8.02
CA VAL A 41 -9.21 9.45 -7.00
C VAL A 41 -9.17 7.97 -7.38
N GLN A 42 -10.21 7.47 -8.04
CA GLN A 42 -10.24 6.07 -8.43
C GLN A 42 -9.22 5.74 -9.49
N ALA A 43 -8.97 6.67 -10.40
CA ALA A 43 -7.93 6.47 -11.40
C ALA A 43 -6.55 6.45 -10.75
N VAL A 44 -6.34 7.32 -9.79
CA VAL A 44 -5.07 7.36 -9.07
C VAL A 44 -4.89 6.06 -8.29
N ALA A 45 -5.93 5.63 -7.58
CA ALA A 45 -5.85 4.40 -6.79
C ALA A 45 -5.59 3.20 -7.67
N ALA A 46 -6.27 3.12 -8.82
CA ALA A 46 -6.07 2.00 -9.73
C ALA A 46 -4.64 1.96 -10.24
N THR A 47 -4.06 3.10 -10.50
CA THR A 47 -2.69 3.18 -10.97
C THR A 47 -1.72 2.66 -9.91
N TYR A 48 -1.90 3.11 -8.67
CA TYR A 48 -1.04 2.63 -7.60
C TYR A 48 -1.22 1.14 -7.35
N MET A 49 -2.46 0.65 -7.45
CA MET A 49 -2.70 -0.77 -7.29
C MET A 49 -1.99 -1.57 -8.38
N ALA A 50 -2.07 -1.11 -9.61
CA ALA A 50 -1.42 -1.80 -10.72
C ALA A 50 0.08 -1.85 -10.51
N ILE A 51 0.67 -0.76 -10.07
CA ILE A 51 2.11 -0.73 -9.82
C ILE A 51 2.47 -1.68 -8.68
N ALA A 52 1.69 -1.64 -7.62
CA ALA A 52 1.96 -2.49 -6.46
C ALA A 52 1.87 -3.96 -6.84
N MET A 53 0.84 -4.34 -7.59
CA MET A 53 0.68 -5.73 -8.00
C MET A 53 1.83 -6.17 -8.88
N ARG A 54 2.28 -5.28 -9.74
CA ARG A 54 3.39 -5.61 -10.62
C ARG A 54 4.69 -5.80 -9.84
N LEU A 55 4.90 -4.99 -8.82
CA LEU A 55 6.07 -5.15 -7.97
C LEU A 55 6.02 -6.48 -7.23
N TYR A 56 4.87 -6.85 -6.71
CA TYR A 56 4.72 -8.14 -6.07
C TYR A 56 4.98 -9.28 -7.05
N LYS A 57 4.41 -9.17 -8.24
CA LYS A 57 4.57 -10.21 -9.25
C LYS A 57 6.03 -10.36 -9.66
N THR A 58 6.76 -9.28 -9.66
CA THR A 58 8.17 -9.29 -10.05
C THR A 58 9.04 -9.91 -8.96
N SER A 59 8.70 -9.72 -7.70
CA SER A 59 9.57 -10.09 -6.59
C SER A 59 9.19 -11.38 -5.90
N LEU A 60 8.00 -11.93 -6.16
CA LEU A 60 7.51 -13.12 -5.48
C LEU A 60 7.26 -14.22 -6.50
N ASP A 61 7.35 -15.48 -6.04
CA ASP A 61 6.93 -16.56 -6.93
C ASP A 61 5.41 -16.60 -6.98
N ASP A 62 4.87 -17.50 -7.81
CA ASP A 62 3.44 -17.51 -8.06
C ASP A 62 2.62 -17.78 -6.80
N ASP A 63 3.05 -18.71 -5.99
CA ASP A 63 2.31 -19.05 -4.78
C ASP A 63 2.39 -17.92 -3.76
N GLU A 64 3.57 -17.33 -3.63
CA GLU A 64 3.74 -16.19 -2.73
C GLU A 64 2.92 -15.00 -3.19
N TYR A 65 2.89 -14.78 -4.50
CA TYR A 65 2.12 -13.67 -5.05
C TYR A 65 0.63 -13.85 -4.74
N LYS A 66 0.10 -15.04 -4.98
CA LYS A 66 -1.31 -15.30 -4.71
C LYS A 66 -1.63 -15.13 -3.23
N SER A 67 -0.74 -15.63 -2.39
CA SER A 67 -0.93 -15.50 -0.95
C SER A 67 -0.91 -14.04 -0.51
N MET A 68 -0.01 -13.26 -1.08
CA MET A 68 0.09 -11.84 -0.75
C MET A 68 -1.15 -11.08 -1.19
N ILE A 69 -1.62 -11.35 -2.40
CA ILE A 69 -2.82 -10.68 -2.90
C ILE A 69 -4.02 -11.03 -2.03
N GLN A 70 -4.12 -12.29 -1.61
CA GLN A 70 -5.20 -12.69 -0.74
C GLN A 70 -5.12 -11.95 0.60
N THR A 71 -3.92 -11.83 1.15
CA THR A 71 -3.74 -11.10 2.39
C THR A 71 -4.14 -9.64 2.24
N VAL A 72 -3.78 -9.03 1.12
CA VAL A 72 -4.15 -7.65 0.84
C VAL A 72 -5.67 -7.52 0.82
N MET A 73 -6.33 -8.42 0.15
CA MET A 73 -7.79 -8.36 0.04
C MET A 73 -8.48 -8.59 1.37
N ASP A 74 -7.86 -9.37 2.23
CA ASP A 74 -8.45 -9.66 3.54
C ASP A 74 -8.12 -8.60 4.58
N THR A 75 -7.22 -7.69 4.26
CA THR A 75 -6.83 -6.65 5.19
C THR A 75 -7.90 -5.59 5.28
N GLU A 76 -8.31 -5.30 6.50
CA GLU A 76 -9.29 -4.26 6.72
C GLU A 76 -8.63 -2.90 6.63
N VAL A 77 -9.22 -2.02 5.84
CA VAL A 77 -8.68 -0.68 5.62
C VAL A 77 -9.78 0.32 5.94
N LYS A 78 -9.42 1.31 6.73
CA LYS A 78 -10.37 2.35 7.10
C LYS A 78 -10.15 3.57 6.21
N PRO A 79 -11.23 4.19 5.76
CA PRO A 79 -11.07 5.39 4.93
C PRO A 79 -10.49 6.54 5.73
N TYR A 80 -9.88 7.47 5.04
CA TYR A 80 -9.39 8.68 5.68
C TYR A 80 -10.56 9.53 6.13
N LYS A 81 -10.46 10.05 7.34
CA LYS A 81 -11.52 10.88 7.90
C LYS A 81 -11.37 12.32 7.45
N GLY A 82 -12.52 12.93 7.19
CA GLY A 82 -12.54 14.35 6.87
C GLY A 82 -11.84 14.72 5.60
N THR A 83 -11.57 13.77 4.76
CA THR A 83 -10.82 13.99 3.54
C THR A 83 -11.77 13.92 2.36
N LYS A 84 -11.65 14.87 1.47
CA LYS A 84 -12.50 14.88 0.29
C LYS A 84 -11.77 14.27 -0.87
N LEU A 85 -11.75 12.97 -0.90
CA LEU A 85 -11.04 12.24 -1.94
C LEU A 85 -11.95 11.68 -3.02
N HIS A 86 -13.18 12.14 -3.07
CA HIS A 86 -14.09 11.64 -4.10
C HIS A 86 -14.99 12.73 -4.64
#